data_cf086afde22cc8860bd5b431e5e942c1
#
_entry.id   cf086afde22cc8860bd5b431e5e942c1
#
_cell.length_a   1.000
_cell.length_b   1.000
_cell.length_c   1.000
_cell.angle_alpha   90.00
_cell.angle_beta   90.00
_cell.angle_gamma   90.00
#
_symmetry.space_group_name_H-M   'P 1'
#
loop_
_entity.id
_entity.type
_entity.pdbx_description
1 polymer ?
#
loop_
_entity_poly.entity_id
_entity_poly.type
_entity_poly.pdbx_seq_one_letter_code
_entity_poly.pdbx_strand_id
1 'polypeptide(L)'
;MVWRSLDDPVMPVIRIMNDRNISHVPILKDKRVVGDFSDNCIFPYLLGDINCHIDEKTRFRDLQEYIELDKHPSERFRFVAYDEKVSNIKKYYEESRRDHERIGLIFLTETGHPDERLLGILTSWLIIGN
;
A
#
# COMPACT_ATOMS: atom_id res chain seq x y z
N MET A 1 -0.27 -12.08 -5.52
CA MET A 1 -0.09 -10.68 -5.04
C MET A 1 0.67 -9.89 -6.10
N VAL A 2 0.17 -8.72 -6.44
CA VAL A 2 0.83 -7.81 -7.37
C VAL A 2 1.73 -6.86 -6.58
N TRP A 3 2.99 -6.76 -6.96
CA TRP A 3 3.96 -5.84 -6.36
C TRP A 3 4.91 -5.31 -7.43
N ARG A 4 5.60 -4.20 -7.15
CA ARG A 4 6.54 -3.58 -8.10
C ARG A 4 7.73 -3.01 -7.34
N SER A 5 8.76 -2.62 -8.09
CA SER A 5 9.92 -1.91 -7.56
C SER A 5 9.86 -0.44 -7.94
N LEU A 6 10.73 0.37 -7.32
CA LEU A 6 10.79 1.81 -7.61
C LEU A 6 11.12 2.13 -9.07
N ASP A 7 11.81 1.25 -9.75
CA ASP A 7 12.20 1.49 -11.15
C ASP A 7 11.18 0.98 -12.18
N ASP A 8 10.09 0.38 -11.72
CA ASP A 8 9.04 -0.09 -12.61
C ASP A 8 8.15 1.07 -13.09
N PRO A 9 7.59 0.97 -14.30
CA PRO A 9 6.70 2.00 -14.82
C PRO A 9 5.33 1.98 -14.13
N VAL A 10 4.75 3.16 -13.96
CA VAL A 10 3.48 3.34 -13.25
C VAL A 10 2.27 2.98 -14.11
N MET A 11 2.27 3.40 -15.37
CA MET A 11 1.09 3.25 -16.23
C MET A 11 0.55 1.84 -16.37
N PRO A 12 1.40 0.80 -16.60
CA PRO A 12 0.88 -0.57 -16.68
C PRO A 12 0.21 -1.03 -15.39
N VAL A 13 0.67 -0.54 -14.24
CA VAL A 13 0.10 -0.89 -12.94
C VAL A 13 -1.27 -0.27 -12.74
N ILE A 14 -1.44 0.98 -13.18
CA ILE A 14 -2.76 1.63 -13.13
C ILE A 14 -3.79 0.80 -13.91
N ARG A 15 -3.40 0.28 -15.08
CA ARG A 15 -4.27 -0.58 -15.89
C ARG A 15 -4.62 -1.88 -15.16
N ILE A 16 -3.63 -2.52 -14.54
CA ILE A 16 -3.85 -3.75 -13.77
C ILE A 16 -4.79 -3.49 -12.59
N MET A 17 -4.59 -2.39 -11.87
CA MET A 17 -5.44 -2.02 -10.74
C MET A 17 -6.89 -1.82 -11.18
N ASN A 18 -7.09 -1.14 -12.30
CA ASN A 18 -8.41 -0.94 -12.85
C ASN A 18 -9.05 -2.24 -13.32
N ASP A 19 -8.32 -3.07 -14.07
CA ASP A 19 -8.84 -4.30 -14.64
C ASP A 19 -9.17 -5.36 -13.58
N ARG A 20 -8.36 -5.43 -12.53
CA ARG A 20 -8.50 -6.43 -11.46
C ARG A 20 -9.16 -5.90 -10.20
N ASN A 21 -9.58 -4.64 -10.21
CA ASN A 21 -10.19 -3.99 -9.05
C ASN A 21 -9.29 -4.05 -7.79
N ILE A 22 -8.01 -3.75 -8.00
CA ILE A 22 -6.99 -3.72 -6.94
C ILE A 22 -6.80 -2.26 -6.50
N SER A 23 -6.80 -2.01 -5.20
CA SER A 23 -6.65 -0.66 -4.63
C SER A 23 -5.25 -0.35 -4.14
N HIS A 24 -4.43 -1.36 -3.91
CA HIS A 24 -3.09 -1.20 -3.36
C HIS A 24 -2.09 -2.11 -4.06
N VAL A 25 -0.93 -1.55 -4.38
CA VAL A 25 0.20 -2.30 -4.94
C VAL A 25 1.44 -1.98 -4.10
N PRO A 26 1.94 -2.96 -3.32
CA PRO A 26 3.16 -2.75 -2.55
C PRO A 26 4.35 -2.48 -3.45
N ILE A 27 5.21 -1.56 -3.03
CA ILE A 27 6.48 -1.27 -3.70
C ILE A 27 7.59 -1.82 -2.83
N LEU A 28 8.40 -2.70 -3.41
CA LEU A 28 9.41 -3.45 -2.67
C LEU A 28 10.82 -3.11 -3.15
N LYS A 29 11.76 -3.18 -2.22
CA LYS A 29 13.20 -3.17 -2.50
C LYS A 29 13.81 -4.32 -1.70
N ASP A 30 14.50 -5.24 -2.38
CA ASP A 30 15.08 -6.43 -1.74
C ASP A 30 14.05 -7.20 -0.92
N LYS A 31 12.85 -7.38 -1.51
CA LYS A 31 11.71 -8.10 -0.91
C LYS A 31 11.09 -7.43 0.32
N ARG A 32 11.52 -6.23 0.67
CA ARG A 32 10.98 -5.45 1.80
C ARG A 32 10.13 -4.30 1.30
N VAL A 33 9.11 -3.94 2.07
CA VAL A 33 8.21 -2.85 1.70
C VAL A 33 8.91 -1.50 1.87
N VAL A 34 8.95 -0.73 0.79
CA VAL A 34 9.44 0.65 0.82
C VAL A 34 8.34 1.67 0.50
N GLY A 35 7.16 1.20 0.14
CA GLY A 35 6.03 2.08 -0.14
C GLY A 35 4.80 1.29 -0.54
N ASP A 36 3.71 2.01 -0.76
CA ASP A 36 2.46 1.46 -1.26
C ASP A 36 1.84 2.43 -2.25
N PHE A 37 1.56 1.94 -3.44
CA PHE A 37 0.86 2.72 -4.45
C PHE A 37 -0.63 2.42 -4.39
N SER A 38 -1.42 3.44 -4.09
CA SER A 38 -2.87 3.32 -4.01
C SER A 38 -3.55 4.42 -4.81
N ASP A 39 -4.86 4.30 -5.01
CA ASP A 39 -5.65 5.34 -5.66
C ASP A 39 -5.47 6.70 -4.99
N ASN A 40 -5.25 6.71 -3.68
CA ASN A 40 -5.09 7.94 -2.90
C ASN A 40 -3.76 8.65 -3.13
N CYS A 41 -2.81 8.01 -3.83
CA CYS A 41 -1.52 8.62 -4.16
C CYS A 41 -1.58 9.46 -5.43
N ILE A 42 -2.50 9.16 -6.33
CA ILE A 42 -2.54 9.75 -7.67
C ILE A 42 -2.86 11.23 -7.63
N PHE A 43 -3.95 11.60 -6.94
CA PHE A 43 -4.37 13.00 -6.87
C PHE A 43 -3.36 13.91 -6.17
N PRO A 44 -2.83 13.55 -4.99
CA PRO A 44 -1.78 14.38 -4.38
C PRO A 44 -0.57 14.59 -5.28
N TYR A 45 -0.15 13.56 -6.02
CA TYR A 45 0.95 13.68 -6.97
C TYR A 45 0.62 14.69 -8.07
N LEU A 46 -0.55 14.56 -8.71
CA LEU A 46 -0.95 15.43 -9.82
C LEU A 46 -1.15 16.88 -9.38
N LEU A 47 -1.53 17.11 -8.12
CA LEU A 47 -1.75 18.43 -7.57
C LEU A 47 -0.50 19.06 -6.95
N GLY A 48 0.56 18.27 -6.76
CA GLY A 48 1.76 18.73 -6.07
C GLY A 48 2.58 19.75 -6.84
N ASP A 49 2.57 19.67 -8.16
CA ASP A 49 3.28 20.60 -9.06
C ASP A 49 2.54 20.61 -10.40
N ILE A 50 2.50 21.78 -11.05
CA ILE A 50 1.85 21.90 -12.37
C ILE A 50 2.56 21.08 -13.44
N ASN A 51 3.82 20.71 -13.21
CA ASN A 51 4.59 19.85 -14.13
C ASN A 51 4.45 18.37 -13.81
N CYS A 52 3.80 18.01 -12.71
CA CYS A 52 3.57 16.61 -12.40
C CYS A 52 2.55 16.00 -13.34
N HIS A 53 2.92 14.89 -13.94
CA HIS A 53 2.05 14.12 -14.84
C HIS A 53 2.46 12.66 -14.79
N ILE A 54 1.57 11.78 -15.23
CA ILE A 54 1.85 10.35 -15.34
C ILE A 54 1.77 9.98 -16.81
N ASP A 55 2.88 9.52 -17.35
CA ASP A 55 2.99 9.04 -18.72
C ASP A 55 3.75 7.69 -18.76
N GLU A 56 4.06 7.22 -19.94
CA GLU A 56 4.74 5.93 -20.14
C GLU A 56 6.15 5.89 -19.55
N LYS A 57 6.76 7.04 -19.31
CA LYS A 57 8.11 7.16 -18.76
C LYS A 57 8.10 7.31 -17.23
N THR A 58 6.95 7.61 -16.64
CA THR A 58 6.84 7.80 -15.21
C THR A 58 7.07 6.48 -14.48
N ARG A 59 7.98 6.49 -13.49
CA ARG A 59 8.31 5.35 -12.66
C ARG A 59 7.87 5.60 -11.22
N PHE A 60 7.73 4.55 -10.44
CA PHE A 60 7.35 4.70 -9.02
C PHE A 60 8.34 5.59 -8.26
N ARG A 61 9.60 5.58 -8.64
CA ARG A 61 10.61 6.49 -8.06
C ARG A 61 10.23 7.95 -8.17
N ASP A 62 9.55 8.34 -9.25
CA ASP A 62 9.11 9.73 -9.46
C ASP A 62 7.99 10.12 -8.50
N LEU A 63 7.28 9.14 -7.94
CA LEU A 63 6.19 9.32 -6.98
C LEU A 63 6.62 9.02 -5.55
N GLN A 64 7.91 8.84 -5.28
CA GLN A 64 8.39 8.31 -4.02
C GLN A 64 7.87 9.07 -2.80
N GLU A 65 7.80 10.40 -2.86
CA GLU A 65 7.28 11.22 -1.78
C GLU A 65 5.80 10.96 -1.46
N TYR A 66 5.07 10.36 -2.38
CA TYR A 66 3.63 10.11 -2.23
C TYR A 66 3.31 8.66 -1.91
N ILE A 67 4.27 7.74 -2.10
CA ILE A 67 4.05 6.32 -1.87
C ILE A 67 4.71 5.79 -0.59
N GLU A 68 5.61 6.56 0.03
CA GLU A 68 6.18 6.17 1.32
C GLU A 68 5.06 6.00 2.36
N LEU A 69 5.18 4.98 3.23
CA LEU A 69 4.08 4.57 4.10
C LEU A 69 3.62 5.67 5.07
N ASP A 70 4.53 6.54 5.49
CA ASP A 70 4.23 7.64 6.40
C ASP A 70 3.75 8.92 5.70
N LYS A 71 3.68 8.91 4.37
CA LYS A 71 3.28 10.07 3.56
C LYS A 71 1.84 10.01 3.06
N HIS A 72 1.12 8.92 3.31
CA HIS A 72 -0.27 8.82 2.89
C HIS A 72 -1.16 9.67 3.79
N PRO A 73 -1.93 10.61 3.22
CA PRO A 73 -2.68 11.57 4.03
C PRO A 73 -3.89 10.98 4.76
N SER A 74 -4.50 9.94 4.20
CA SER A 74 -5.78 9.41 4.69
C SER A 74 -5.71 7.95 5.11
N GLU A 75 -4.54 7.34 5.06
CA GLU A 75 -4.38 5.92 5.34
C GLU A 75 -3.20 5.67 6.25
N ARG A 76 -3.31 4.63 7.06
CA ARG A 76 -2.22 4.10 7.86
C ARG A 76 -1.95 2.66 7.45
N PHE A 77 -0.74 2.20 7.69
CA PHE A 77 -0.30 0.85 7.35
C PHE A 77 0.19 0.15 8.60
N ARG A 78 0.02 -1.15 8.64
CA ARG A 78 0.43 -1.94 9.80
C ARG A 78 1.14 -3.20 9.34
N PHE A 79 2.18 -3.59 10.07
CA PHE A 79 2.90 -4.83 9.87
C PHE A 79 2.48 -5.82 10.94
N VAL A 80 2.15 -7.04 10.54
CA VAL A 80 1.63 -8.08 11.41
C VAL A 80 2.31 -9.41 11.06
N ALA A 81 2.55 -10.25 12.06
CA ALA A 81 3.09 -11.58 11.81
C ALA A 81 2.11 -12.40 10.97
N TYR A 82 2.62 -13.18 10.03
CA TYR A 82 1.79 -13.94 9.11
C TYR A 82 0.88 -14.97 9.79
N ASP A 83 1.27 -15.42 10.99
CA ASP A 83 0.52 -16.39 11.79
C ASP A 83 -0.34 -15.74 12.89
N GLU A 84 -0.53 -14.42 12.83
CA GLU A 84 -1.37 -13.70 13.78
C GLU A 84 -2.82 -14.18 13.68
N LYS A 85 -3.51 -14.22 14.82
CA LYS A 85 -4.92 -14.65 14.85
C LYS A 85 -5.81 -13.61 14.17
N VAL A 86 -6.76 -14.09 13.39
CA VAL A 86 -7.73 -13.23 12.70
C VAL A 86 -8.50 -12.35 13.69
N SER A 87 -8.82 -12.87 14.88
CA SER A 87 -9.48 -12.08 15.91
C SER A 87 -8.69 -10.85 16.35
N ASN A 88 -7.37 -10.97 16.42
CA ASN A 88 -6.50 -9.84 16.75
C ASN A 88 -6.44 -8.83 15.61
N ILE A 89 -6.40 -9.29 14.37
CA ILE A 89 -6.40 -8.43 13.20
C ILE A 89 -7.71 -7.64 13.11
N LYS A 90 -8.83 -8.27 13.40
CA LYS A 90 -10.13 -7.57 13.48
C LYS A 90 -10.11 -6.47 14.52
N LYS A 91 -9.50 -6.72 15.68
CA LYS A 91 -9.35 -5.70 16.73
C LYS A 91 -8.54 -4.50 16.27
N TYR A 92 -7.49 -4.71 15.49
CA TYR A 92 -6.70 -3.61 14.94
C TYR A 92 -7.56 -2.69 14.07
N TYR A 93 -8.41 -3.24 13.21
CA TYR A 93 -9.33 -2.46 12.39
C TYR A 93 -10.38 -1.73 13.24
N GLU A 94 -10.92 -2.37 14.27
CA GLU A 94 -11.89 -1.75 15.17
C GLU A 94 -11.28 -0.58 15.95
N GLU A 95 -10.07 -0.75 16.47
CA GLU A 95 -9.33 0.32 17.17
C GLU A 95 -9.04 1.48 16.24
N SER A 96 -8.63 1.20 15.02
CA SER A 96 -8.37 2.20 14.00
C SER A 96 -9.62 3.03 13.70
N ARG A 97 -10.79 2.40 13.61
CA ARG A 97 -12.05 3.12 13.41
C ARG A 97 -12.41 4.03 14.58
N ARG A 98 -12.21 3.57 15.81
CA ARG A 98 -12.46 4.39 17.01
C ARG A 98 -11.56 5.61 17.07
N ASP A 99 -10.32 5.46 16.64
CA ASP A 99 -9.33 6.53 16.65
C ASP A 99 -9.41 7.42 15.40
N HIS A 100 -10.39 7.19 14.51
CA HIS A 100 -10.56 7.88 13.26
C HIS A 100 -9.35 7.75 12.33
N GLU A 101 -8.58 6.68 12.49
CA GLU A 101 -7.46 6.34 11.63
C GLU A 101 -7.82 5.14 10.76
N ARG A 102 -7.76 5.32 9.44
CA ARG A 102 -8.06 4.24 8.51
C ARG A 102 -6.82 3.41 8.25
N ILE A 103 -6.92 2.09 8.43
CA ILE A 103 -5.89 1.17 7.97
C ILE A 103 -6.16 0.90 6.48
N GLY A 104 -5.24 1.33 5.62
CA GLY A 104 -5.33 1.08 4.18
C GLY A 104 -4.97 -0.36 3.83
N LEU A 105 -3.92 -0.89 4.46
CA LEU A 105 -3.40 -2.21 4.16
C LEU A 105 -2.62 -2.75 5.35
N ILE A 106 -2.69 -4.07 5.54
CA ILE A 106 -1.82 -4.78 6.48
C ILE A 106 -0.81 -5.58 5.67
N PHE A 107 0.47 -5.41 6.02
CA PHE A 107 1.57 -6.18 5.47
C PHE A 107 1.91 -7.35 6.42
N LEU A 108 2.01 -8.54 5.85
CA LEU A 108 2.36 -9.73 6.62
C LEU A 108 3.84 -10.04 6.44
N THR A 109 4.55 -10.16 7.55
CA THR A 109 5.95 -10.59 7.60
C THR A 109 6.08 -11.75 8.57
N GLU A 110 7.26 -12.32 8.73
CA GLU A 110 7.43 -13.49 9.59
C GLU A 110 7.05 -13.21 11.04
N THR A 111 7.56 -12.11 11.60
CA THR A 111 7.30 -11.73 13.00
C THR A 111 6.56 -10.41 13.19
N GLY A 112 6.16 -9.77 12.08
CA GLY A 112 5.49 -8.47 12.14
C GLY A 112 6.44 -7.29 12.09
N HIS A 113 7.70 -7.49 11.79
CA HIS A 113 8.68 -6.42 11.70
C HIS A 113 8.76 -5.84 10.29
N PRO A 114 8.78 -4.51 10.12
CA PRO A 114 8.81 -3.87 8.79
C PRO A 114 10.03 -4.20 7.95
N ASP A 115 11.16 -4.50 8.57
CA ASP A 115 12.41 -4.80 7.85
C ASP A 115 12.48 -6.24 7.33
N GLU A 116 11.49 -7.05 7.63
CA GLU A 116 11.42 -8.42 7.17
C GLU A 116 10.83 -8.50 5.76
N ARG A 117 11.09 -9.62 5.09
CA ARG A 117 10.54 -9.88 3.76
C ARG A 117 9.01 -9.88 3.81
N LEU A 118 8.38 -9.24 2.83
CA LEU A 118 6.93 -9.27 2.69
C LEU A 118 6.47 -10.68 2.28
N LEU A 119 5.55 -11.26 3.05
CA LEU A 119 4.97 -12.58 2.79
C LEU A 119 3.58 -12.48 2.18
N GLY A 120 2.84 -11.43 2.47
CA GLY A 120 1.49 -11.25 1.95
C GLY A 120 0.89 -9.93 2.40
N ILE A 121 -0.33 -9.67 1.95
CA ILE A 121 -1.08 -8.47 2.31
C ILE A 121 -2.51 -8.85 2.68
N LEU A 122 -3.11 -8.03 3.54
CA LEU A 122 -4.53 -8.13 3.88
C LEU A 122 -5.18 -6.76 3.73
N THR A 123 -6.35 -6.75 3.12
CA THR A 123 -7.19 -5.56 3.02
C THR A 123 -8.37 -5.70 3.98
N SER A 124 -8.97 -4.56 4.37
CA SER A 124 -10.16 -4.58 5.23
C SER A 124 -11.29 -5.38 4.61
N TRP A 125 -11.41 -5.36 3.29
CA TRP A 125 -12.42 -6.12 2.58
C TRP A 125 -12.31 -7.62 2.82
N LEU A 126 -11.10 -8.18 2.78
CA LEU A 126 -10.87 -9.60 3.00
C LEU A 126 -11.25 -10.05 4.41
N ILE A 127 -11.16 -9.16 5.38
CA ILE A 127 -11.45 -9.46 6.78
C ILE A 127 -12.93 -9.24 7.10
N ILE A 128 -13.50 -8.13 6.65
CA ILE A 128 -14.90 -7.76 6.92
C ILE A 128 -15.86 -8.53 6.02
N GLY A 129 -15.46 -8.83 4.78
CA GLY A 129 -16.27 -9.55 3.81
C GLY A 129 -16.43 -11.04 4.11
N ASN A 130 -15.65 -11.58 5.03
CA ASN A 130 -15.74 -12.95 5.50
C ASN A 130 -16.44 -12.99 6.86
#